data_d89aafebe8dade662c4de4371d7a3946
#
_entry.id   d89aafebe8dade662c4de4371d7a3946
#
_cell.length_a   1.000
_cell.length_b   1.000
_cell.length_c   1.000
_cell.angle_alpha   90.00
_cell.angle_beta   90.00
_cell.angle_gamma   90.00
#
_symmetry.space_group_name_H-M   'P 1'
#
loop_
_entity.id
_entity.type
_entity.pdbx_description
1 polymer ?
#
loop_
_entity_poly.entity_id
_entity_poly.type
_entity_poly.pdbx_seq_one_letter_code
_entity_poly.pdbx_strand_id
1 'polypeptide(L)'
;MLPIDTETQELNNHVIILGFGRVGQTIAQLLSERLIPFAALDVRGERVAAGQAADLPVYFGDAGSPQVLSHLNAHKARCAVITLDTPGANYRAVWAINKHFPNAKIYVRAHDVKHGVNLEKAGATAGALHSLFSVPGHNAKHSPR
;
A
#
# COMPACT_ATOMS: atom_id res chain seq x y z
N MET A 1 14.70 -8.75 -9.83
CA MET A 1 15.22 -8.85 -8.56
C MET A 1 15.12 -7.55 -7.81
N LEU A 2 14.80 -7.60 -6.57
CA LEU A 2 14.70 -6.40 -5.82
C LEU A 2 16.06 -5.94 -5.44
N PRO A 3 16.32 -4.68 -5.58
CA PRO A 3 17.56 -4.15 -5.12
C PRO A 3 17.41 -4.01 -3.67
N ILE A 4 17.79 -4.94 -2.97
CA ILE A 4 17.65 -4.88 -1.63
C ILE A 4 18.72 -4.20 -1.08
N ASP A 5 18.67 -3.06 -0.95
CA ASP A 5 19.72 -2.40 -0.58
C ASP A 5 19.67 -1.85 0.72
N THR A 6 20.63 -1.17 1.09
CA THR A 6 20.70 -0.47 2.36
C THR A 6 19.56 0.49 2.49
N GLU A 7 19.06 1.01 1.38
CA GLU A 7 17.93 1.92 1.41
C GLU A 7 16.70 1.31 2.03
N THR A 8 16.33 0.10 1.60
CA THR A 8 15.15 -0.53 2.14
C THR A 8 15.38 -1.08 3.53
N GLN A 9 16.61 -1.45 3.84
CA GLN A 9 16.90 -2.01 5.15
C GLN A 9 16.77 -0.99 6.28
N GLU A 10 16.89 0.28 5.95
CA GLU A 10 16.77 1.31 6.95
C GLU A 10 15.36 1.84 7.13
N LEU A 11 14.43 1.40 6.32
CA LEU A 11 13.06 1.85 6.44
C LEU A 11 12.45 1.44 7.77
N ASN A 12 11.83 2.40 8.44
CA ASN A 12 11.18 2.16 9.72
C ASN A 12 10.07 3.18 9.89
N ASN A 13 8.93 2.73 10.38
CA ASN A 13 7.76 3.58 10.56
C ASN A 13 7.37 4.26 9.26
N HIS A 14 7.57 3.57 8.14
CA HIS A 14 7.38 4.10 6.80
C HIS A 14 6.06 3.63 6.22
N VAL A 15 5.71 4.15 5.05
CA VAL A 15 4.52 3.75 4.32
C VAL A 15 4.94 2.83 3.18
N ILE A 16 4.22 1.75 2.98
CA ILE A 16 4.44 0.89 1.82
C ILE A 16 3.28 1.12 0.86
N ILE A 17 3.59 1.49 -0.38
CA ILE A 17 2.58 1.70 -1.41
C ILE A 17 2.58 0.50 -2.33
N LEU A 18 1.47 -0.21 -2.39
CA LEU A 18 1.35 -1.38 -3.25
C LEU A 18 0.49 -1.03 -4.45
N GLY A 19 1.15 -0.84 -5.58
CA GLY A 19 0.55 -0.34 -6.80
C GLY A 19 1.01 1.07 -7.08
N PHE A 20 1.69 1.27 -8.21
CA PHE A 20 2.24 2.57 -8.55
C PHE A 20 1.61 3.12 -9.83
N GLY A 21 0.29 2.98 -9.92
CA GLY A 21 -0.49 3.60 -10.96
C GLY A 21 -0.77 5.05 -10.58
N ARG A 22 -1.83 5.62 -11.15
CA ARG A 22 -2.13 7.03 -10.95
C ARG A 22 -2.30 7.39 -9.47
N VAL A 23 -3.06 6.59 -8.74
CA VAL A 23 -3.30 6.88 -7.32
C VAL A 23 -2.04 6.70 -6.50
N GLY A 24 -1.32 5.60 -6.74
CA GLY A 24 -0.07 5.36 -6.01
C GLY A 24 0.95 6.46 -6.24
N GLN A 25 1.05 6.95 -7.47
CA GLN A 25 1.97 8.05 -7.79
C GLN A 25 1.58 9.33 -7.06
N THR A 26 0.29 9.61 -6.98
CA THR A 26 -0.19 10.80 -6.26
C THR A 26 0.16 10.69 -4.77
N ILE A 27 -0.06 9.52 -4.19
CA ILE A 27 0.27 9.32 -2.79
C ILE A 27 1.77 9.46 -2.56
N ALA A 28 2.57 8.89 -3.44
CA ALA A 28 4.03 8.99 -3.33
C ALA A 28 4.48 10.44 -3.36
N GLN A 29 3.89 11.23 -4.24
CA GLN A 29 4.23 12.63 -4.33
C GLN A 29 3.88 13.38 -3.04
N LEU A 30 2.71 13.11 -2.49
CA LEU A 30 2.30 13.75 -1.24
C LEU A 30 3.23 13.37 -0.09
N LEU A 31 3.62 12.11 -0.02
CA LEU A 31 4.53 11.66 1.02
C LEU A 31 5.90 12.28 0.86
N SER A 32 6.37 12.39 -0.39
CA SER A 32 7.66 13.03 -0.65
C SER A 32 7.65 14.48 -0.21
N GLU A 33 6.58 15.19 -0.50
CA GLU A 33 6.47 16.60 -0.13
C GLU A 33 6.46 16.80 1.37
N ARG A 34 5.98 15.81 2.09
CA ARG A 34 5.91 15.87 3.54
C ARG A 34 7.07 15.19 4.23
N LEU A 35 8.03 14.72 3.45
CA LEU A 35 9.22 14.04 3.97
C LEU A 35 8.86 12.81 4.81
N ILE A 36 7.80 12.10 4.41
CA ILE A 36 7.41 10.85 5.05
C ILE A 36 8.06 9.72 4.27
N PRO A 37 8.86 8.86 4.92
CA PRO A 37 9.53 7.78 4.20
C PRO A 37 8.54 6.77 3.68
N PHE A 38 8.79 6.26 2.48
CA PHE A 38 7.95 5.25 1.87
C PHE A 38 8.75 4.40 0.89
N ALA A 39 8.17 3.28 0.49
CA ALA A 39 8.66 2.47 -0.61
C ALA A 39 7.44 1.96 -1.36
N ALA A 40 7.55 1.83 -2.68
CA ALA A 40 6.44 1.40 -3.50
C ALA A 40 6.80 0.16 -4.31
N LEU A 41 5.80 -0.67 -4.59
CA LEU A 41 5.95 -1.87 -5.43
C LEU A 41 4.98 -1.81 -6.59
N ASP A 42 5.42 -2.31 -7.74
CA ASP A 42 4.52 -2.58 -8.85
C ASP A 42 5.10 -3.73 -9.67
N VAL A 43 4.25 -4.45 -10.37
CA VAL A 43 4.71 -5.54 -11.23
C VAL A 43 4.90 -5.07 -12.68
N ARG A 44 4.55 -3.84 -12.98
CA ARG A 44 4.73 -3.30 -14.32
C ARG A 44 6.06 -2.57 -14.39
N GLY A 45 6.94 -3.12 -15.23
CA GLY A 45 8.30 -2.58 -15.36
C GLY A 45 8.32 -1.12 -15.77
N GLU A 46 7.38 -0.69 -16.62
CA GLU A 46 7.37 0.70 -17.07
C GLU A 46 7.03 1.66 -15.93
N ARG A 47 6.20 1.23 -14.98
CA ARG A 47 5.88 2.06 -13.82
C ARG A 47 7.06 2.16 -12.87
N VAL A 48 7.76 1.04 -12.68
CA VAL A 48 8.95 1.03 -11.84
C VAL A 48 10.03 1.93 -12.44
N ALA A 49 10.25 1.81 -13.75
CA ALA A 49 11.25 2.61 -14.42
C ALA A 49 10.92 4.10 -14.33
N ALA A 50 9.65 4.46 -14.52
CA ALA A 50 9.25 5.86 -14.42
C ALA A 50 9.45 6.40 -13.01
N GLY A 51 9.15 5.61 -12.00
CA GLY A 51 9.35 6.03 -10.62
C GLY A 51 10.82 6.22 -10.29
N GLN A 52 11.64 5.29 -10.72
CA GLN A 52 13.08 5.37 -10.47
C GLN A 52 13.71 6.53 -11.23
N ALA A 53 13.24 6.82 -12.43
CA ALA A 53 13.72 7.98 -13.18
C ALA A 53 13.40 9.29 -12.48
N ALA A 54 12.36 9.29 -11.64
CA ALA A 54 11.98 10.47 -10.86
C ALA A 54 12.62 10.44 -9.46
N ASP A 55 13.57 9.55 -9.24
CA ASP A 55 14.25 9.38 -7.96
C ASP A 55 13.32 8.96 -6.82
N LEU A 56 12.29 8.21 -7.15
CA LEU A 56 11.38 7.68 -6.14
C LEU A 56 11.73 6.24 -5.80
N PRO A 57 11.53 5.81 -4.57
CA PRO A 57 11.85 4.44 -4.13
C PRO A 57 10.78 3.47 -4.59
N VAL A 58 10.76 3.14 -5.86
CA VAL A 58 9.81 2.22 -6.46
C VAL A 58 10.56 0.97 -6.90
N TYR A 59 10.01 -0.20 -6.57
CA TYR A 59 10.67 -1.47 -6.83
C TYR A 59 9.72 -2.43 -7.53
N PHE A 60 10.29 -3.37 -8.26
CA PHE A 60 9.52 -4.38 -8.95
C PHE A 60 9.23 -5.53 -7.98
N GLY A 61 7.98 -5.95 -7.92
CA GLY A 61 7.64 -7.10 -7.10
C GLY A 61 6.15 -7.31 -6.95
N ASP A 62 5.79 -8.53 -6.54
CA ASP A 62 4.41 -8.91 -6.32
C ASP A 62 4.00 -8.55 -4.90
N ALA A 63 2.97 -7.73 -4.78
CA ALA A 63 2.49 -7.26 -3.49
C ALA A 63 1.85 -8.36 -2.65
N GLY A 64 1.58 -9.52 -3.26
CA GLY A 64 1.06 -10.66 -2.49
C GLY A 64 2.13 -11.59 -1.96
N SER A 65 3.40 -11.28 -2.17
CA SER A 65 4.50 -12.14 -1.75
C SER A 65 5.07 -11.68 -0.40
N PRO A 66 4.97 -12.49 0.64
CA PRO A 66 5.53 -12.10 1.94
C PRO A 66 7.04 -11.86 1.90
N GLN A 67 7.77 -12.59 1.05
CA GLN A 67 9.21 -12.38 0.94
C GLN A 67 9.51 -11.00 0.37
N VAL A 68 8.79 -10.60 -0.67
CA VAL A 68 8.98 -9.29 -1.27
C VAL A 68 8.63 -8.19 -0.28
N LEU A 69 7.51 -8.36 0.44
CA LEU A 69 7.10 -7.39 1.44
C LEU A 69 8.12 -7.30 2.56
N SER A 70 8.70 -8.42 2.94
CA SER A 70 9.73 -8.43 3.98
C SER A 70 10.95 -7.62 3.57
N HIS A 71 11.31 -7.64 2.29
CA HIS A 71 12.44 -6.85 1.78
C HIS A 71 12.17 -5.36 1.88
N LEU A 72 10.92 -4.96 1.95
CA LEU A 72 10.57 -3.56 2.15
C LEU A 72 10.35 -3.23 3.62
N ASN A 73 10.78 -4.12 4.52
CA ASN A 73 10.62 -3.96 5.95
C ASN A 73 9.16 -3.77 6.36
N ALA A 74 8.28 -4.58 5.78
CA ALA A 74 6.85 -4.48 6.08
C ALA A 74 6.58 -4.64 7.57
N HIS A 75 7.39 -5.42 8.26
CA HIS A 75 7.22 -5.64 9.69
C HIS A 75 7.49 -4.38 10.52
N LYS A 76 8.16 -3.39 9.94
CA LYS A 76 8.43 -2.12 10.61
C LYS A 76 7.60 -0.97 10.03
N ALA A 77 6.76 -1.24 9.05
CA ALA A 77 5.98 -0.20 8.41
C ALA A 77 4.85 0.26 9.29
N ARG A 78 4.52 1.55 9.20
CA ARG A 78 3.36 2.07 9.93
C ARG A 78 2.07 1.68 9.23
N CYS A 79 2.08 1.62 7.90
CA CYS A 79 0.90 1.24 7.15
C CYS A 79 1.26 0.82 5.74
N ALA A 80 0.31 0.14 5.10
CA ALA A 80 0.38 -0.20 3.70
C ALA A 80 -0.82 0.43 3.01
N VAL A 81 -0.57 1.09 1.88
CA VAL A 81 -1.62 1.68 1.06
C VAL A 81 -1.69 0.88 -0.22
N ILE A 82 -2.82 0.22 -0.43
CA ILE A 82 -2.94 -0.75 -1.53
C ILE A 82 -3.83 -0.18 -2.62
N THR A 83 -3.24 0.07 -3.79
CA THR A 83 -3.95 0.68 -4.91
C THR A 83 -3.65 -0.09 -6.20
N LEU A 84 -3.77 -1.40 -6.13
CA LEU A 84 -3.53 -2.26 -7.28
C LEU A 84 -4.70 -2.19 -8.26
N ASP A 85 -4.48 -2.71 -9.46
CA ASP A 85 -5.39 -2.46 -10.57
C ASP A 85 -6.69 -3.27 -10.52
N THR A 86 -6.71 -4.37 -9.79
CA THR A 86 -7.90 -5.24 -9.79
C THR A 86 -8.33 -5.54 -8.36
N PRO A 87 -9.63 -5.81 -8.16
CA PRO A 87 -10.13 -6.18 -6.84
C PRO A 87 -9.45 -7.42 -6.26
N GLY A 88 -9.18 -8.42 -7.11
CA GLY A 88 -8.53 -9.64 -6.64
C GLY A 88 -7.12 -9.40 -6.16
N ALA A 89 -6.37 -8.55 -6.86
CA ALA A 89 -5.01 -8.23 -6.45
C ALA A 89 -5.01 -7.48 -5.12
N ASN A 90 -5.94 -6.55 -4.96
CA ASN A 90 -6.07 -5.83 -3.70
C ASN A 90 -6.39 -6.76 -2.55
N TYR A 91 -7.31 -7.69 -2.78
CA TYR A 91 -7.70 -8.65 -1.75
C TYR A 91 -6.52 -9.52 -1.34
N ARG A 92 -5.74 -10.02 -2.32
CA ARG A 92 -4.57 -10.85 -2.03
C ARG A 92 -3.53 -10.11 -1.20
N ALA A 93 -3.31 -8.84 -1.54
CA ALA A 93 -2.33 -8.03 -0.82
C ALA A 93 -2.79 -7.77 0.62
N VAL A 94 -4.07 -7.45 0.82
CA VAL A 94 -4.62 -7.26 2.15
C VAL A 94 -4.42 -8.52 2.99
N TRP A 95 -4.76 -9.66 2.41
CA TRP A 95 -4.65 -10.93 3.11
C TRP A 95 -3.21 -11.23 3.53
N ALA A 96 -2.27 -11.00 2.60
CA ALA A 96 -0.87 -11.27 2.88
C ALA A 96 -0.32 -10.37 3.99
N ILE A 97 -0.65 -9.10 3.96
CA ILE A 97 -0.16 -8.19 4.98
C ILE A 97 -0.80 -8.49 6.32
N ASN A 98 -2.09 -8.73 6.33
CA ASN A 98 -2.77 -9.02 7.60
C ASN A 98 -2.21 -10.29 8.25
N LYS A 99 -1.90 -11.30 7.44
CA LYS A 99 -1.40 -12.56 7.97
C LYS A 99 0.04 -12.46 8.43
N HIS A 100 0.89 -11.82 7.66
CA HIS A 100 2.33 -11.86 7.91
C HIS A 100 2.90 -10.61 8.59
N PHE A 101 2.20 -9.50 8.52
CA PHE A 101 2.68 -8.22 9.07
C PHE A 101 1.54 -7.53 9.83
N PRO A 102 1.06 -8.16 10.90
CA PRO A 102 -0.19 -7.70 11.55
C PRO A 102 -0.10 -6.34 12.22
N ASN A 103 1.09 -5.81 12.41
CA ASN A 103 1.21 -4.49 13.03
C ASN A 103 1.00 -3.34 12.06
N ALA A 104 0.99 -3.61 10.77
CA ALA A 104 0.80 -2.56 9.78
C ALA A 104 -0.69 -2.31 9.57
N LYS A 105 -1.09 -1.04 9.59
CA LYS A 105 -2.46 -0.69 9.23
C LYS A 105 -2.60 -0.80 7.72
N ILE A 106 -3.80 -1.18 7.27
CA ILE A 106 -4.04 -1.43 5.85
C ILE A 106 -5.10 -0.49 5.33
N TYR A 107 -4.72 0.37 4.38
CA TYR A 107 -5.62 1.25 3.66
C TYR A 107 -5.68 0.76 2.23
N VAL A 108 -6.87 0.50 1.73
CA VAL A 108 -6.99 -0.13 0.43
C VAL A 108 -8.11 0.49 -0.39
N ARG A 109 -7.89 0.57 -1.69
CA ARG A 109 -8.88 1.09 -2.61
C ARG A 109 -9.95 0.03 -2.85
N ALA A 110 -11.20 0.40 -2.60
CA ALA A 110 -12.33 -0.48 -2.90
C ALA A 110 -12.99 -0.04 -4.19
N HIS A 111 -13.47 -0.99 -4.98
CA HIS A 111 -14.13 -0.69 -6.24
C HIS A 111 -15.62 -0.46 -6.04
N ASP A 112 -16.21 -1.06 -5.00
CA ASP A 112 -17.61 -0.85 -4.65
C ASP A 112 -17.82 -1.28 -3.20
N VAL A 113 -19.05 -1.13 -2.71
CA VAL A 113 -19.37 -1.42 -1.30
C VAL A 113 -19.11 -2.88 -0.95
N LYS A 114 -19.53 -3.79 -1.82
CA LYS A 114 -19.34 -5.21 -1.56
C LYS A 114 -17.86 -5.56 -1.48
N HIS A 115 -17.06 -5.01 -2.40
CA HIS A 115 -15.63 -5.22 -2.38
C HIS A 115 -15.02 -4.68 -1.09
N GLY A 116 -15.49 -3.50 -0.65
CA GLY A 116 -15.00 -2.91 0.59
C GLY A 116 -15.27 -3.79 1.80
N VAL A 117 -16.46 -4.36 1.89
CA VAL A 117 -16.79 -5.25 2.99
C VAL A 117 -15.88 -6.47 3.00
N ASN A 118 -15.62 -7.04 1.82
CA ASN A 118 -14.75 -8.20 1.73
C ASN A 118 -13.31 -7.86 2.12
N LEU A 119 -12.86 -6.67 1.77
CA LEU A 119 -11.51 -6.24 2.14
C LEU A 119 -11.39 -6.07 3.66
N GLU A 120 -12.40 -5.53 4.30
CA GLU A 120 -12.39 -5.40 5.75
C GLU A 120 -12.39 -6.77 6.42
N LYS A 121 -13.14 -7.71 5.88
CA LYS A 121 -13.13 -9.08 6.41
C LYS A 121 -11.78 -9.74 6.23
N ALA A 122 -11.06 -9.39 5.18
CA ALA A 122 -9.73 -9.94 4.93
C ALA A 122 -8.66 -9.28 5.81
N GLY A 123 -8.98 -8.18 6.46
CA GLY A 123 -8.03 -7.56 7.37
C GLY A 123 -7.76 -6.08 7.15
N ALA A 124 -8.42 -5.45 6.18
CA ALA A 124 -8.22 -4.02 5.99
C ALA A 124 -8.72 -3.26 7.21
N THR A 125 -8.07 -2.17 7.51
CA THR A 125 -8.41 -1.35 8.65
C THR A 125 -9.82 -0.79 8.45
N ALA A 126 -10.69 -0.99 9.44
CA ALA A 126 -12.08 -0.57 9.33
C ALA A 126 -12.16 0.94 9.12
N GLY A 127 -12.98 1.36 8.18
CA GLY A 127 -13.16 2.77 7.87
C GLY A 127 -12.09 3.37 6.98
N ALA A 128 -10.98 2.67 6.74
CA ALA A 128 -9.88 3.21 5.96
C ALA A 128 -10.25 3.45 4.50
N LEU A 129 -11.15 2.63 3.96
CA LEU A 129 -11.56 2.80 2.58
C LEU A 129 -12.17 4.17 2.35
N HIS A 130 -12.97 4.60 3.27
CA HIS A 130 -13.63 5.88 3.14
C HIS A 130 -12.65 7.04 3.30
N SER A 131 -11.61 6.83 4.08
CA SER A 131 -10.60 7.86 4.25
C SER A 131 -9.87 8.14 2.96
N LEU A 132 -9.71 7.11 2.13
CA LEU A 132 -8.95 7.27 0.91
C LEU A 132 -9.75 7.80 -0.25
N PHE A 133 -10.98 7.36 -0.40
CA PHE A 133 -11.70 7.61 -1.65
C PHE A 133 -13.07 8.20 -1.51
N SER A 134 -13.60 8.32 -0.31
CA SER A 134 -15.00 8.64 -0.19
C SER A 134 -15.29 10.09 0.05
N VAL A 135 -16.54 10.40 -0.04
CA VAL A 135 -17.07 11.67 0.33
C VAL A 135 -17.01 11.80 1.83
N PRO A 136 -16.69 12.95 2.35
CA PRO A 136 -16.53 13.13 3.79
C PRO A 136 -17.65 12.61 4.67
N GLY A 137 -18.88 12.70 4.22
CA GLY A 137 -19.98 12.26 5.05
C GLY A 137 -19.98 10.79 5.39
N HIS A 138 -19.33 9.97 4.60
CA HIS A 138 -19.30 8.55 4.88
C HIS A 138 -18.43 8.18 6.05
N ASN A 139 -17.38 8.91 6.27
CA ASN A 139 -16.45 8.55 7.32
C ASN A 139 -17.10 8.55 8.69
N ALA A 140 -18.00 9.47 8.91
CA ALA A 140 -18.62 9.58 10.20
C ALA A 140 -19.38 8.34 10.60
N LYS A 141 -19.94 7.65 9.64
CA LYS A 141 -20.70 6.47 9.95
C LYS A 141 -19.88 5.30 10.36
N HIS A 142 -18.68 5.27 9.88
CA HIS A 142 -17.83 4.13 10.11
C HIS A 142 -16.72 4.40 11.09
N SER A 143 -16.81 5.52 11.72
CA SER A 143 -15.86 5.82 12.67
C SER A 143 -15.99 4.90 13.71
N PRO A 144 -15.11 4.50 14.17
CA PRO A 144 -15.12 3.56 14.98
C PRO A 144 -15.64 3.20 15.90
N ARG A 145 -15.60 2.40 15.99
CA ARG A 145 -16.02 1.77 16.96
C ARG A 145 -15.00 1.06 17.55
#